data_8a5c36764707cbc0dea7edd09be72622
#
_entry.id   8a5c36764707cbc0dea7edd09be72622
#
_cell.length_a   1.000
_cell.length_b   1.000
_cell.length_c   1.000
_cell.angle_alpha   90.00
_cell.angle_beta   90.00
_cell.angle_gamma   90.00
#
_symmetry.space_group_name_H-M   'P 1'
#
loop_
_entity.id
_entity.type
_entity.pdbx_description
1 polymer ?
#
loop_
_entity_poly.entity_id
_entity_poly.type
_entity_poly.pdbx_seq_one_letter_code
_entity_poly.pdbx_strand_id
1 'polypeptide(L)'
;DLKSFLQQEYPIDCYDIIVISDHLKPETNRQLAQYPITLLQARFKKSSKMKSVKAAMSQLQEGQYDIVLIMNADNVVDTNFLEVVNNTYASGSNAIQTHRIYQERPNNVSILNAITDEINNSILRAGHVNLGLSASLNGSGTAIDFTWFKENIRHLKDDDDEKVIESLLLRERIYVEYLNNTHVYALKNSGKKKFYTQHSTWIKTQYYSLFTNIGNLPGAILSGKFDYADRILQWFIFPRTILLGILLLFSFLSVYFHWSACLKWWGLLLTFLLTMAIATPNYLVDSKFNKAMKAIPFLAAGMIFNMLLRKKK
;
A
#
# COMPACT_ATOMS: atom_id res chain seq x y z
N ASP A 1 -4.39 -17.57 9.42
CA ASP A 1 -4.66 -16.56 8.39
C ASP A 1 -5.83 -17.01 7.49
N LEU A 2 -5.70 -18.13 6.76
CA LEU A 2 -6.76 -18.65 5.89
C LEU A 2 -8.11 -18.87 6.62
N LYS A 3 -8.07 -19.26 7.88
CA LYS A 3 -9.30 -19.53 8.68
C LYS A 3 -10.22 -18.30 8.77
N SER A 4 -9.70 -17.08 8.84
CA SER A 4 -10.55 -15.88 8.90
C SER A 4 -11.35 -15.67 7.63
N PHE A 5 -10.86 -16.12 6.47
CA PHE A 5 -11.60 -16.08 5.21
C PHE A 5 -12.61 -17.20 5.08
N LEU A 6 -12.40 -18.33 5.76
CA LEU A 6 -13.34 -19.46 5.80
C LEU A 6 -14.46 -19.26 6.83
N GLN A 7 -14.30 -18.29 7.74
CA GLN A 7 -15.24 -17.98 8.82
C GLN A 7 -16.00 -16.67 8.60
N GLN A 8 -16.17 -16.28 7.33
CA GLN A 8 -16.94 -15.07 7.00
C GLN A 8 -18.43 -15.29 7.22
N GLU A 9 -19.09 -14.28 7.80
CA GLU A 9 -20.54 -14.17 7.88
C GLU A 9 -21.09 -13.72 6.52
N TYR A 10 -20.85 -14.52 5.49
CA TYR A 10 -21.23 -14.29 4.11
C TYR A 10 -21.58 -15.63 3.45
N PRO A 11 -22.58 -15.70 2.56
CA PRO A 11 -23.01 -16.98 1.96
C PRO A 11 -21.83 -17.65 1.25
N ILE A 12 -21.58 -18.91 1.60
CA ILE A 12 -20.41 -19.67 1.13
C ILE A 12 -20.43 -19.90 -0.39
N ASP A 13 -21.61 -19.93 -0.98
CA ASP A 13 -21.79 -20.09 -2.43
C ASP A 13 -21.57 -18.78 -3.21
N CYS A 14 -21.34 -17.66 -2.51
CA CYS A 14 -21.14 -16.35 -3.12
C CYS A 14 -19.68 -15.90 -3.17
N TYR A 15 -18.72 -16.73 -2.72
CA TYR A 15 -17.30 -16.40 -2.84
C TYR A 15 -16.43 -17.64 -2.95
N ASP A 16 -15.30 -17.50 -3.61
CA ASP A 16 -14.25 -18.50 -3.70
C ASP A 16 -12.91 -17.96 -3.18
N ILE A 17 -12.15 -18.82 -2.53
CA ILE A 17 -10.81 -18.50 -2.05
C ILE A 17 -9.79 -19.17 -2.97
N ILE A 18 -9.00 -18.36 -3.67
CA ILE A 18 -7.94 -18.84 -4.56
C ILE A 18 -6.60 -18.58 -3.90
N VAL A 19 -5.87 -19.64 -3.56
CA VAL A 19 -4.53 -19.53 -2.98
C VAL A 19 -3.50 -19.85 -4.04
N ILE A 20 -2.57 -18.92 -4.28
CA ILE A 20 -1.47 -19.11 -5.21
C ILE A 20 -0.23 -19.54 -4.42
N SER A 21 0.18 -20.79 -4.62
CA SER A 21 1.35 -21.40 -4.01
C SER A 21 2.54 -21.30 -4.96
N ASP A 22 3.45 -20.36 -4.68
CA ASP A 22 4.70 -20.23 -5.43
C ASP A 22 5.89 -20.66 -4.57
N HIS A 23 6.55 -21.76 -4.92
CA HIS A 23 7.66 -22.38 -4.21
C HIS A 23 7.37 -22.78 -2.74
N LEU A 24 6.13 -23.04 -2.38
CA LEU A 24 5.82 -23.59 -1.06
C LEU A 24 6.27 -25.07 -0.94
N LYS A 25 6.52 -25.49 0.30
CA LYS A 25 6.88 -26.89 0.57
C LYS A 25 5.70 -27.82 0.25
N PRO A 26 5.97 -29.07 -0.21
CA PRO A 26 4.92 -30.05 -0.51
C PRO A 26 3.99 -30.29 0.68
N GLU A 27 4.51 -30.31 1.92
CA GLU A 27 3.74 -30.50 3.14
C GLU A 27 2.74 -29.36 3.35
N THR A 28 3.15 -28.11 3.08
CA THR A 28 2.26 -26.93 3.16
C THR A 28 1.15 -27.01 2.11
N ASN A 29 1.48 -27.43 0.88
CA ASN A 29 0.46 -27.61 -0.16
C ASN A 29 -0.53 -28.73 0.19
N ARG A 30 -0.08 -29.83 0.80
CA ARG A 30 -0.97 -30.90 1.29
C ARG A 30 -1.91 -30.41 2.40
N GLN A 31 -1.41 -29.58 3.32
CA GLN A 31 -2.23 -28.97 4.36
C GLN A 31 -3.26 -28.00 3.78
N LEU A 32 -2.86 -27.17 2.82
CA LEU A 32 -3.77 -26.23 2.15
C LEU A 32 -4.86 -26.97 1.37
N ALA A 33 -4.55 -28.08 0.72
CA ALA A 33 -5.51 -28.88 -0.05
C ALA A 33 -6.62 -29.55 0.82
N GLN A 34 -6.49 -29.50 2.15
CA GLN A 34 -7.53 -29.99 3.07
C GLN A 34 -8.65 -28.96 3.32
N TYR A 35 -8.45 -27.71 2.91
CA TYR A 35 -9.43 -26.65 3.06
C TYR A 35 -10.29 -26.51 1.78
N PRO A 36 -11.53 -26.01 1.88
CA PRO A 36 -12.38 -25.72 0.73
C PRO A 36 -11.88 -24.49 -0.02
N ILE A 37 -10.79 -24.64 -0.75
CA ILE A 37 -10.11 -23.56 -1.51
C ILE A 37 -9.65 -24.06 -2.87
N THR A 38 -9.48 -23.18 -3.80
CA THR A 38 -8.78 -23.47 -5.06
C THR A 38 -7.29 -23.20 -4.88
N LEU A 39 -6.48 -24.25 -4.91
CA LEU A 39 -5.03 -24.16 -4.76
C LEU A 39 -4.33 -24.18 -6.12
N LEU A 40 -3.82 -23.03 -6.55
CA LEU A 40 -3.03 -22.90 -7.78
C LEU A 40 -1.53 -23.01 -7.45
N GLN A 41 -0.90 -24.09 -7.90
CA GLN A 41 0.53 -24.28 -7.72
C GLN A 41 1.30 -23.69 -8.88
N ALA A 42 2.22 -22.77 -8.57
CA ALA A 42 3.10 -22.11 -9.53
C ALA A 42 4.57 -22.27 -9.12
N ARG A 43 5.47 -22.22 -10.10
CA ARG A 43 6.93 -22.17 -9.90
C ARG A 43 7.55 -21.17 -10.86
N PHE A 44 7.52 -19.89 -10.47
CA PHE A 44 8.09 -18.83 -11.29
C PHE A 44 9.62 -18.77 -11.14
N LYS A 45 10.37 -18.61 -12.23
CA LYS A 45 11.83 -18.36 -12.17
C LYS A 45 12.16 -17.11 -11.34
N LYS A 46 11.32 -16.07 -11.43
CA LYS A 46 11.37 -14.85 -10.63
C LYS A 46 9.96 -14.59 -10.14
N SER A 47 9.75 -14.79 -8.85
CA SER A 47 8.45 -14.62 -8.19
C SER A 47 8.09 -13.13 -8.10
N SER A 48 6.84 -12.80 -8.38
CA SER A 48 6.25 -11.49 -8.12
C SER A 48 4.76 -11.65 -7.80
N LYS A 49 4.21 -10.72 -7.04
CA LYS A 49 2.78 -10.70 -6.72
C LYS A 49 1.94 -10.59 -8.00
N MET A 50 2.35 -9.72 -8.93
CA MET A 50 1.65 -9.53 -10.20
C MET A 50 1.57 -10.82 -11.01
N LYS A 51 2.66 -11.59 -11.10
CA LYS A 51 2.64 -12.91 -11.76
C LYS A 51 1.64 -13.86 -11.14
N SER A 52 1.62 -13.92 -9.82
CA SER A 52 0.69 -14.77 -9.09
C SER A 52 -0.76 -14.38 -9.37
N VAL A 53 -1.08 -13.09 -9.29
CA VAL A 53 -2.42 -12.60 -9.57
C VAL A 53 -2.81 -12.82 -11.04
N LYS A 54 -1.91 -12.57 -11.99
CA LYS A 54 -2.16 -12.87 -13.43
C LYS A 54 -2.44 -14.34 -13.65
N ALA A 55 -1.69 -15.23 -13.03
CA ALA A 55 -1.89 -16.67 -13.14
C ALA A 55 -3.26 -17.09 -12.60
N ALA A 56 -3.70 -16.53 -11.47
CA ALA A 56 -5.05 -16.77 -10.96
C ALA A 56 -6.12 -16.25 -11.93
N MET A 57 -6.00 -15.00 -12.34
CA MET A 57 -6.99 -14.37 -13.24
C MET A 57 -7.09 -15.05 -14.59
N SER A 58 -6.03 -15.69 -15.08
CA SER A 58 -6.06 -16.45 -16.33
C SER A 58 -6.89 -17.75 -16.25
N GLN A 59 -7.10 -18.30 -15.05
CA GLN A 59 -7.90 -19.52 -14.83
C GLN A 59 -9.39 -19.22 -14.66
N LEU A 60 -9.76 -17.98 -14.35
CA LEU A 60 -11.12 -17.59 -14.12
C LEU A 60 -11.82 -17.19 -15.42
N GLN A 61 -13.12 -17.43 -15.52
CA GLN A 61 -13.91 -17.06 -16.69
C GLN A 61 -14.40 -15.61 -16.59
N GLU A 62 -14.70 -14.99 -17.70
CA GLU A 62 -15.34 -13.67 -17.73
C GLU A 62 -16.78 -13.77 -17.21
N GLY A 63 -17.19 -12.80 -16.38
CA GLY A 63 -18.51 -12.79 -15.77
C GLY A 63 -18.73 -13.84 -14.68
N GLN A 64 -17.69 -14.55 -14.23
CA GLN A 64 -17.79 -15.53 -13.16
C GLN A 64 -18.00 -14.89 -11.79
N TYR A 65 -17.45 -13.70 -11.58
CA TYR A 65 -17.53 -12.93 -10.34
C TYR A 65 -17.82 -11.46 -10.64
N ASP A 66 -18.33 -10.76 -9.63
CA ASP A 66 -18.50 -9.30 -9.68
C ASP A 66 -17.27 -8.57 -9.19
N ILE A 67 -16.59 -9.12 -8.17
CA ILE A 67 -15.48 -8.49 -7.46
C ILE A 67 -14.27 -9.43 -7.40
N VAL A 68 -13.07 -8.89 -7.57
CA VAL A 68 -11.83 -9.53 -7.16
C VAL A 68 -11.26 -8.83 -5.93
N LEU A 69 -11.05 -9.58 -4.86
CA LEU A 69 -10.42 -9.11 -3.63
C LEU A 69 -8.98 -9.63 -3.54
N ILE A 70 -8.01 -8.72 -3.51
CA ILE A 70 -6.58 -9.06 -3.45
C ILE A 70 -6.08 -8.97 -2.02
N MET A 71 -5.59 -10.12 -1.49
CA MET A 71 -5.12 -10.25 -0.13
C MET A 71 -3.69 -10.80 -0.08
N ASN A 72 -2.95 -10.44 0.96
CA ASN A 72 -1.69 -11.11 1.27
C ASN A 72 -1.96 -12.35 2.14
N ALA A 73 -1.13 -13.38 1.99
CA ALA A 73 -1.29 -14.65 2.69
C ALA A 73 -1.11 -14.55 4.23
N ASP A 74 -0.54 -13.46 4.73
CA ASP A 74 -0.32 -13.18 6.15
C ASP A 74 -1.36 -12.22 6.75
N ASN A 75 -2.50 -12.06 6.09
CA ASN A 75 -3.55 -11.20 6.57
C ASN A 75 -4.68 -11.99 7.23
N VAL A 76 -5.31 -11.36 8.21
CA VAL A 76 -6.51 -11.81 8.90
C VAL A 76 -7.55 -10.71 8.80
N VAL A 77 -8.82 -11.07 8.70
CA VAL A 77 -9.95 -10.14 8.60
C VAL A 77 -11.04 -10.48 9.60
N ASP A 78 -11.91 -9.52 9.89
CA ASP A 78 -13.08 -9.71 10.72
C ASP A 78 -14.14 -10.56 9.99
N THR A 79 -15.09 -11.15 10.73
CA THR A 79 -16.09 -12.08 10.17
C THR A 79 -17.06 -11.42 9.21
N ASN A 80 -17.33 -10.13 9.33
CA ASN A 80 -18.23 -9.36 8.47
C ASN A 80 -17.50 -8.66 7.30
N PHE A 81 -16.22 -8.97 7.07
CA PHE A 81 -15.39 -8.25 6.11
C PHE A 81 -15.92 -8.33 4.67
N LEU A 82 -16.29 -9.52 4.20
CA LEU A 82 -16.83 -9.71 2.85
C LEU A 82 -18.17 -9.03 2.66
N GLU A 83 -19.04 -9.07 3.68
CA GLU A 83 -20.33 -8.38 3.65
C GLU A 83 -20.15 -6.87 3.45
N VAL A 84 -19.26 -6.24 4.22
CA VAL A 84 -19.02 -4.80 4.12
C VAL A 84 -18.44 -4.42 2.74
N VAL A 85 -17.49 -5.21 2.23
CA VAL A 85 -16.92 -4.99 0.89
C VAL A 85 -18.00 -5.12 -0.19
N ASN A 86 -18.83 -6.17 -0.12
CA ASN A 86 -19.93 -6.39 -1.07
C ASN A 86 -20.96 -5.25 -1.03
N ASN A 87 -21.39 -4.83 0.16
CA ASN A 87 -22.35 -3.75 0.31
C ASN A 87 -21.83 -2.42 -0.25
N THR A 88 -20.52 -2.16 -0.09
CA THR A 88 -19.87 -0.98 -0.68
C THR A 88 -19.81 -1.07 -2.20
N TYR A 89 -19.48 -2.23 -2.75
CA TYR A 89 -19.52 -2.45 -4.20
C TYR A 89 -20.94 -2.30 -4.76
N ALA A 90 -21.93 -2.90 -4.11
CA ALA A 90 -23.35 -2.81 -4.51
C ALA A 90 -23.89 -1.37 -4.45
N SER A 91 -23.28 -0.49 -3.63
CA SER A 91 -23.60 0.95 -3.62
C SER A 91 -22.97 1.74 -4.79
N GLY A 92 -22.21 1.09 -5.67
CA GLY A 92 -21.65 1.66 -6.90
C GLY A 92 -20.14 1.91 -6.88
N SER A 93 -19.42 1.45 -5.86
CA SER A 93 -17.96 1.63 -5.75
C SER A 93 -17.20 0.52 -6.49
N ASN A 94 -16.68 0.80 -7.69
CA ASN A 94 -15.96 -0.17 -8.53
C ASN A 94 -14.53 -0.48 -8.06
N ALA A 95 -13.97 0.32 -7.15
CA ALA A 95 -12.66 0.08 -6.54
C ALA A 95 -12.69 0.50 -5.06
N ILE A 96 -12.21 -0.37 -4.20
CA ILE A 96 -12.29 -0.21 -2.75
C ILE A 96 -10.94 -0.57 -2.14
N GLN A 97 -10.47 0.25 -1.21
CA GLN A 97 -9.31 -0.05 -0.36
C GLN A 97 -9.75 -0.12 1.09
N THR A 98 -9.42 -1.18 1.78
CA THR A 98 -9.70 -1.35 3.21
C THR A 98 -8.52 -0.91 4.07
N HIS A 99 -8.75 -0.72 5.37
CA HIS A 99 -7.77 -0.23 6.31
C HIS A 99 -6.83 -1.36 6.79
N ARG A 100 -5.56 -1.32 6.38
CA ARG A 100 -4.57 -2.29 6.86
C ARG A 100 -3.90 -1.82 8.14
N ILE A 101 -3.89 -2.71 9.15
CA ILE A 101 -3.29 -2.49 10.48
C ILE A 101 -2.24 -3.57 10.75
N TYR A 102 -1.13 -3.19 11.41
CA TYR A 102 -0.16 -4.15 11.94
C TYR A 102 -0.54 -4.57 13.36
N GLN A 103 -0.98 -5.80 13.54
CA GLN A 103 -1.39 -6.34 14.84
C GLN A 103 -0.19 -6.56 15.76
N GLU A 104 0.90 -7.15 15.24
CA GLU A 104 2.11 -7.43 16.00
C GLU A 104 3.24 -6.45 15.67
N ARG A 105 3.87 -5.90 16.71
CA ARG A 105 4.95 -4.92 16.62
C ARG A 105 6.13 -5.28 17.53
N PRO A 106 6.82 -6.43 17.31
CA PRO A 106 7.86 -6.92 18.24
C PRO A 106 9.18 -6.19 18.14
N ASN A 107 9.44 -5.41 17.10
CA ASN A 107 10.72 -4.71 16.89
C ASN A 107 10.51 -3.30 16.32
N ASN A 108 11.56 -2.46 16.39
CA ASN A 108 11.51 -1.07 15.94
C ASN A 108 11.11 -0.94 14.46
N VAL A 109 11.47 -1.90 13.62
CA VAL A 109 11.13 -1.90 12.19
C VAL A 109 9.63 -2.09 11.98
N SER A 110 9.03 -3.06 12.70
CA SER A 110 7.59 -3.29 12.61
C SER A 110 6.77 -2.13 13.19
N ILE A 111 7.28 -1.47 14.23
CA ILE A 111 6.66 -0.26 14.79
C ILE A 111 6.68 0.87 13.75
N LEU A 112 7.84 1.12 13.11
CA LEU A 112 7.97 2.17 12.09
C LEU A 112 7.13 1.88 10.84
N ASN A 113 7.00 0.61 10.46
CA ASN A 113 6.09 0.22 9.37
C ASN A 113 4.62 0.51 9.75
N ALA A 114 4.22 0.14 10.97
CA ALA A 114 2.86 0.43 11.45
C ALA A 114 2.58 1.94 11.46
N ILE A 115 3.49 2.74 12.00
CA ILE A 115 3.38 4.21 12.00
C ILE A 115 3.29 4.75 10.57
N THR A 116 4.14 4.28 9.67
CA THR A 116 4.15 4.72 8.26
C THR A 116 2.84 4.38 7.56
N ASP A 117 2.31 3.18 7.77
CA ASP A 117 1.04 2.76 7.18
C ASP A 117 -0.14 3.57 7.76
N GLU A 118 -0.16 3.84 9.07
CA GLU A 118 -1.21 4.65 9.68
C GLU A 118 -1.16 6.11 9.22
N ILE A 119 0.01 6.70 9.08
CA ILE A 119 0.15 8.02 8.48
C ILE A 119 -0.35 8.01 7.01
N ASN A 120 -0.10 6.94 6.26
CA ASN A 120 -0.65 6.79 4.91
C ASN A 120 -2.18 6.60 4.92
N ASN A 121 -2.69 5.81 5.86
CA ASN A 121 -4.14 5.62 6.06
C ASN A 121 -4.83 6.95 6.36
N SER A 122 -4.23 7.76 7.24
CA SER A 122 -4.76 9.07 7.63
C SER A 122 -4.68 10.09 6.49
N ILE A 123 -3.53 10.24 5.84
CA ILE A 123 -3.30 11.31 4.84
C ILE A 123 -3.75 10.89 3.45
N LEU A 124 -3.21 9.76 2.92
CA LEU A 124 -3.36 9.38 1.52
C LEU A 124 -4.63 8.56 1.23
N ARG A 125 -5.40 8.20 2.25
CA ARG A 125 -6.67 7.45 2.12
C ARG A 125 -7.81 8.22 2.76
N ALA A 126 -7.99 8.18 4.08
CA ALA A 126 -9.07 8.86 4.76
C ALA A 126 -9.11 10.37 4.46
N GLY A 127 -7.96 11.05 4.52
CA GLY A 127 -7.85 12.49 4.23
C GLY A 127 -8.21 12.81 2.77
N HIS A 128 -7.79 11.98 1.80
CA HIS A 128 -8.14 12.18 0.38
C HIS A 128 -9.63 11.97 0.15
N VAL A 129 -10.21 10.89 0.66
CA VAL A 129 -11.65 10.61 0.54
C VAL A 129 -12.49 11.74 1.17
N ASN A 130 -12.07 12.26 2.33
CA ASN A 130 -12.74 13.41 2.96
C ASN A 130 -12.68 14.70 2.10
N LEU A 131 -11.71 14.80 1.20
CA LEU A 131 -11.59 15.91 0.22
C LEU A 131 -12.27 15.61 -1.12
N GLY A 132 -12.92 14.44 -1.26
CA GLY A 132 -13.54 13.98 -2.51
C GLY A 132 -12.54 13.45 -3.53
N LEU A 133 -11.32 13.10 -3.09
CA LEU A 133 -10.27 12.47 -3.91
C LEU A 133 -10.18 10.97 -3.61
N SER A 134 -9.65 10.21 -4.54
CA SER A 134 -9.50 8.76 -4.42
C SER A 134 -8.46 8.35 -3.38
N ALA A 135 -8.74 7.29 -2.66
CA ALA A 135 -7.78 6.66 -1.76
C ALA A 135 -6.59 6.04 -2.50
N SER A 136 -5.43 5.97 -1.86
CA SER A 136 -4.29 5.23 -2.42
C SER A 136 -4.41 3.72 -2.18
N LEU A 137 -4.02 2.91 -3.15
CA LEU A 137 -3.95 1.46 -3.00
C LEU A 137 -2.79 1.03 -2.09
N ASN A 138 -2.99 -0.06 -1.38
CA ASN A 138 -2.02 -0.63 -0.43
C ASN A 138 -1.59 -2.07 -0.80
N GLY A 139 -2.13 -2.59 -1.88
CA GLY A 139 -1.81 -3.92 -2.37
C GLY A 139 -2.36 -5.08 -1.55
N SER A 140 -3.05 -4.84 -0.45
CA SER A 140 -3.80 -5.85 0.30
C SER A 140 -5.09 -5.24 0.83
N GLY A 141 -6.17 -6.02 0.87
CA GLY A 141 -7.50 -5.49 1.15
C GLY A 141 -7.99 -4.55 0.04
N THR A 142 -7.59 -4.81 -1.19
CA THR A 142 -8.02 -4.07 -2.38
C THR A 142 -9.05 -4.88 -3.12
N ALA A 143 -10.28 -4.37 -3.22
CA ALA A 143 -11.35 -4.96 -4.03
C ALA A 143 -11.58 -4.11 -5.27
N ILE A 144 -11.74 -4.75 -6.42
CA ILE A 144 -11.88 -4.09 -7.72
C ILE A 144 -12.93 -4.86 -8.52
N ASP A 145 -13.70 -4.17 -9.37
CA ASP A 145 -14.57 -4.79 -10.35
C ASP A 145 -13.84 -5.88 -11.13
N PHE A 146 -14.41 -7.06 -11.15
CA PHE A 146 -13.76 -8.25 -11.70
C PHE A 146 -13.51 -8.12 -13.20
N THR A 147 -14.47 -7.63 -13.95
CA THR A 147 -14.39 -7.49 -15.40
C THR A 147 -13.31 -6.50 -15.78
N TRP A 148 -13.35 -5.31 -15.19
CA TRP A 148 -12.34 -4.29 -15.39
C TRP A 148 -10.93 -4.81 -15.05
N PHE A 149 -10.79 -5.46 -13.90
CA PHE A 149 -9.50 -5.97 -13.44
C PHE A 149 -8.96 -7.06 -14.36
N LYS A 150 -9.81 -7.98 -14.80
CA LYS A 150 -9.44 -9.08 -15.69
C LYS A 150 -8.97 -8.59 -17.07
N GLU A 151 -9.60 -7.56 -17.61
CA GLU A 151 -9.21 -6.93 -18.86
C GLU A 151 -7.86 -6.24 -18.73
N ASN A 152 -7.68 -5.44 -17.70
CA ASN A 152 -6.50 -4.58 -17.53
C ASN A 152 -5.26 -5.35 -17.08
N ILE A 153 -5.39 -6.35 -16.21
CA ILE A 153 -4.24 -7.08 -15.66
C ILE A 153 -3.43 -7.81 -16.73
N ARG A 154 -4.03 -8.18 -17.84
CA ARG A 154 -3.35 -8.85 -18.97
C ARG A 154 -2.24 -7.97 -19.55
N HIS A 155 -2.41 -6.66 -19.54
CA HIS A 155 -1.52 -5.67 -20.13
C HIS A 155 -0.40 -5.21 -19.17
N LEU A 156 -0.51 -5.52 -17.88
CA LEU A 156 0.50 -5.16 -16.88
C LEU A 156 1.77 -5.99 -17.07
N LYS A 157 2.91 -5.40 -16.71
CA LYS A 157 4.18 -6.14 -16.67
C LYS A 157 4.25 -6.99 -15.40
N ASP A 158 5.08 -8.00 -15.42
CA ASP A 158 5.28 -8.91 -14.29
C ASP A 158 5.90 -8.25 -13.06
N ASP A 159 6.62 -7.15 -13.26
CA ASP A 159 7.27 -6.36 -12.21
C ASP A 159 6.46 -5.11 -11.81
N ASP A 160 5.29 -4.88 -12.42
CA ASP A 160 4.38 -3.79 -12.05
C ASP A 160 3.83 -4.01 -10.63
N ASP A 161 3.52 -2.91 -9.97
CA ASP A 161 2.96 -2.89 -8.62
C ASP A 161 1.56 -2.25 -8.59
N GLU A 162 1.01 -2.10 -7.41
CA GLU A 162 -0.30 -1.52 -7.18
C GLU A 162 -0.43 -0.08 -7.71
N LYS A 163 0.68 0.68 -7.84
CA LYS A 163 0.65 2.05 -8.37
C LYS A 163 0.28 2.10 -9.86
N VAL A 164 0.62 1.05 -10.60
CA VAL A 164 0.23 0.96 -12.02
C VAL A 164 -1.27 0.70 -12.12
N ILE A 165 -1.82 -0.21 -11.30
CA ILE A 165 -3.28 -0.45 -11.22
C ILE A 165 -3.99 0.84 -10.83
N GLU A 166 -3.52 1.52 -9.79
CA GLU A 166 -4.04 2.79 -9.31
C GLU A 166 -4.05 3.86 -10.42
N SER A 167 -2.94 3.97 -11.16
CA SER A 167 -2.83 4.90 -12.28
C SER A 167 -3.86 4.61 -13.39
N LEU A 168 -4.14 3.34 -13.68
CA LEU A 168 -5.15 2.95 -14.68
C LEU A 168 -6.56 3.31 -14.21
N LEU A 169 -6.93 2.96 -12.97
CA LEU A 169 -8.21 3.32 -12.36
C LEU A 169 -8.47 4.82 -12.46
N LEU A 170 -7.52 5.63 -12.01
CA LEU A 170 -7.67 7.09 -11.99
C LEU A 170 -7.68 7.73 -13.39
N ARG A 171 -6.97 7.15 -14.35
CA ARG A 171 -7.04 7.58 -15.76
C ARG A 171 -8.42 7.36 -16.36
N GLU A 172 -9.11 6.31 -15.95
CA GLU A 172 -10.48 5.97 -16.37
C GLU A 172 -11.55 6.62 -15.48
N ARG A 173 -11.14 7.46 -14.52
CA ARG A 173 -12.01 8.14 -13.54
C ARG A 173 -12.76 7.16 -12.63
N ILE A 174 -12.18 6.01 -12.37
CA ILE A 174 -12.70 5.09 -11.38
C ILE A 174 -12.22 5.56 -10.02
N TYR A 175 -13.17 5.97 -9.19
CA TYR A 175 -12.91 6.42 -7.83
C TYR A 175 -12.55 5.24 -6.94
N VAL A 176 -11.52 5.41 -6.10
CA VAL A 176 -11.13 4.41 -5.11
C VAL A 176 -11.70 4.80 -3.76
N GLU A 177 -12.72 4.07 -3.30
CA GLU A 177 -13.33 4.24 -1.99
C GLU A 177 -12.40 3.74 -0.87
N TYR A 178 -12.51 4.33 0.33
CA TYR A 178 -11.74 3.89 1.49
C TYR A 178 -12.62 3.47 2.66
N LEU A 179 -12.53 2.20 3.04
CA LEU A 179 -13.23 1.66 4.20
C LEU A 179 -12.35 1.78 5.45
N ASN A 180 -12.45 2.93 6.12
CA ASN A 180 -11.63 3.24 7.30
C ASN A 180 -11.90 2.31 8.49
N ASN A 181 -13.13 1.80 8.63
CA ASN A 181 -13.56 0.96 9.75
C ASN A 181 -13.51 -0.55 9.45
N THR A 182 -13.09 -0.94 8.24
CA THR A 182 -12.98 -2.35 7.82
C THR A 182 -11.51 -2.74 7.78
N HIS A 183 -11.09 -3.56 8.74
CA HIS A 183 -9.68 -3.79 8.99
C HIS A 183 -9.14 -5.06 8.35
N VAL A 184 -7.93 -4.94 7.84
CA VAL A 184 -7.07 -6.06 7.43
C VAL A 184 -5.88 -6.09 8.37
N TYR A 185 -5.79 -7.12 9.18
CA TYR A 185 -4.74 -7.29 10.18
C TYR A 185 -3.54 -8.02 9.56
N ALA A 186 -2.41 -7.34 9.43
CA ALA A 186 -1.17 -7.94 8.98
C ALA A 186 -0.40 -8.53 10.17
N LEU A 187 -0.16 -9.84 10.14
CA LEU A 187 0.48 -10.58 11.23
C LEU A 187 2.00 -10.62 11.11
N LYS A 188 2.54 -10.45 9.91
CA LYS A 188 3.94 -10.76 9.63
C LYS A 188 4.89 -9.61 9.86
N ASN A 189 5.93 -9.90 10.65
CA ASN A 189 7.03 -9.00 10.91
C ASN A 189 8.14 -9.11 9.88
N SER A 190 8.61 -7.95 9.43
CA SER A 190 9.77 -7.88 8.54
C SER A 190 11.05 -7.66 9.36
N GLY A 191 12.05 -8.53 9.18
CA GLY A 191 13.40 -8.27 9.67
C GLY A 191 14.03 -7.09 8.93
N LYS A 192 15.10 -6.47 9.51
CA LYS A 192 15.80 -5.28 8.95
C LYS A 192 16.16 -5.43 7.47
N LYS A 193 16.68 -6.58 7.04
CA LYS A 193 17.05 -6.82 5.63
C LYS A 193 15.85 -6.73 4.68
N LYS A 194 14.72 -7.31 5.06
CA LYS A 194 13.48 -7.27 4.26
C LYS A 194 12.93 -5.84 4.21
N PHE A 195 12.98 -5.11 5.32
CA PHE A 195 12.59 -3.69 5.39
C PHE A 195 13.35 -2.83 4.38
N TYR A 196 14.70 -2.89 4.39
CA TYR A 196 15.51 -2.11 3.45
C TYR A 196 15.22 -2.49 1.99
N THR A 197 15.00 -3.77 1.71
CA THR A 197 14.67 -4.23 0.37
C THR A 197 13.31 -3.71 -0.09
N GLN A 198 12.28 -3.83 0.75
CA GLN A 198 10.93 -3.35 0.46
C GLN A 198 10.89 -1.84 0.25
N HIS A 199 11.57 -1.09 1.14
CA HIS A 199 11.62 0.37 1.05
C HIS A 199 12.35 0.85 -0.21
N SER A 200 13.49 0.22 -0.53
CA SER A 200 14.22 0.49 -1.79
C SER A 200 13.39 0.19 -3.03
N THR A 201 12.61 -0.91 -3.02
CA THR A 201 11.71 -1.25 -4.12
C THR A 201 10.59 -0.21 -4.21
N TRP A 202 9.97 0.15 -3.10
CA TRP A 202 8.90 1.14 -3.05
C TRP A 202 9.34 2.50 -3.62
N ILE A 203 10.54 2.98 -3.25
CA ILE A 203 11.09 4.23 -3.82
C ILE A 203 11.29 4.10 -5.34
N LYS A 204 11.85 2.98 -5.80
CA LYS A 204 12.07 2.75 -7.23
C LYS A 204 10.76 2.76 -8.02
N THR A 205 9.75 2.06 -7.53
CA THR A 205 8.45 2.00 -8.19
C THR A 205 7.73 3.35 -8.16
N GLN A 206 7.88 4.14 -7.09
CA GLN A 206 7.34 5.49 -7.02
C GLN A 206 7.92 6.39 -8.10
N TYR A 207 9.25 6.44 -8.24
CA TYR A 207 9.87 7.26 -9.28
C TYR A 207 9.64 6.71 -10.69
N TYR A 208 9.59 5.39 -10.85
CA TYR A 208 9.20 4.78 -12.11
C TYR A 208 7.79 5.22 -12.53
N SER A 209 6.82 5.14 -11.61
CA SER A 209 5.45 5.61 -11.85
C SER A 209 5.39 7.10 -12.14
N LEU A 210 6.18 7.92 -11.44
CA LEU A 210 6.30 9.35 -11.71
C LEU A 210 6.77 9.60 -13.15
N PHE A 211 7.94 9.06 -13.53
CA PHE A 211 8.53 9.32 -14.84
C PHE A 211 7.68 8.77 -15.99
N THR A 212 6.96 7.68 -15.77
CA THR A 212 6.04 7.12 -16.77
C THR A 212 4.80 7.99 -16.96
N ASN A 213 4.32 8.67 -15.91
CA ASN A 213 3.04 9.38 -15.93
C ASN A 213 3.17 10.91 -15.94
N ILE A 214 4.34 11.49 -15.66
CA ILE A 214 4.52 12.96 -15.54
C ILE A 214 4.12 13.71 -16.81
N GLY A 215 4.36 13.14 -17.98
CA GLY A 215 3.95 13.70 -19.26
C GLY A 215 2.44 13.82 -19.44
N ASN A 216 1.66 13.05 -18.69
CA ASN A 216 0.20 13.09 -18.72
C ASN A 216 -0.39 14.17 -17.79
N LEU A 217 0.42 14.79 -16.92
CA LEU A 217 -0.05 15.75 -15.91
C LEU A 217 -0.80 16.96 -16.52
N PRO A 218 -0.28 17.65 -17.56
CA PRO A 218 -1.01 18.78 -18.16
C PRO A 218 -2.36 18.34 -18.74
N GLY A 219 -2.38 17.22 -19.46
CA GLY A 219 -3.61 16.67 -20.03
C GLY A 219 -4.62 16.22 -18.96
N ALA A 220 -4.16 15.67 -17.84
CA ALA A 220 -5.01 15.29 -16.72
C ALA A 220 -5.69 16.53 -16.09
N ILE A 221 -4.95 17.60 -15.87
CA ILE A 221 -5.49 18.86 -15.32
C ILE A 221 -6.51 19.45 -16.29
N LEU A 222 -6.17 19.59 -17.58
CA LEU A 222 -7.05 20.18 -18.60
C LEU A 222 -8.32 19.37 -18.85
N SER A 223 -8.26 18.05 -18.69
CA SER A 223 -9.42 17.15 -18.84
C SER A 223 -10.22 16.96 -17.55
N GLY A 224 -9.87 17.63 -16.44
CA GLY A 224 -10.57 17.53 -15.16
C GLY A 224 -10.37 16.17 -14.45
N LYS A 225 -9.30 15.42 -14.75
CA LYS A 225 -8.92 14.18 -14.05
C LYS A 225 -8.08 14.54 -12.83
N PHE A 226 -8.69 15.23 -11.86
CA PHE A 226 -7.96 15.77 -10.71
C PHE A 226 -7.35 14.72 -9.82
N ASP A 227 -8.02 13.58 -9.60
CA ASP A 227 -7.48 12.44 -8.84
C ASP A 227 -6.19 11.90 -9.46
N TYR A 228 -6.19 11.78 -10.80
CA TYR A 228 -4.99 11.31 -11.50
C TYR A 228 -3.86 12.34 -11.45
N ALA A 229 -4.17 13.62 -11.61
CA ALA A 229 -3.18 14.70 -11.50
C ALA A 229 -2.59 14.77 -10.08
N ASP A 230 -3.44 14.72 -9.05
CA ASP A 230 -3.02 14.69 -7.65
C ASP A 230 -2.11 13.49 -7.36
N ARG A 231 -2.45 12.30 -7.89
CA ARG A 231 -1.63 11.11 -7.72
C ARG A 231 -0.24 11.24 -8.34
N ILE A 232 -0.12 11.84 -9.52
CA ILE A 232 1.18 12.13 -10.15
C ILE A 232 1.99 13.10 -9.26
N LEU A 233 1.35 14.13 -8.70
CA LEU A 233 2.01 15.09 -7.80
C LEU A 233 2.48 14.42 -6.50
N GLN A 234 1.72 13.48 -5.95
CA GLN A 234 2.13 12.72 -4.76
C GLN A 234 3.40 11.90 -5.01
N TRP A 235 3.57 11.31 -6.20
CA TRP A 235 4.80 10.60 -6.53
C TRP A 235 6.03 11.50 -6.65
N PHE A 236 5.83 12.80 -6.79
CA PHE A 236 6.91 13.81 -6.78
C PHE A 236 7.49 14.04 -5.37
N ILE A 237 6.68 13.79 -4.33
CA ILE A 237 7.06 14.05 -2.94
C ILE A 237 8.16 13.09 -2.52
N PHE A 238 9.24 13.64 -1.96
CA PHE A 238 10.32 12.83 -1.40
C PHE A 238 9.83 11.92 -0.27
N PRO A 239 10.44 10.72 -0.10
CA PRO A 239 10.20 9.91 1.09
C PRO A 239 10.33 10.76 2.36
N ARG A 240 9.39 10.60 3.30
CA ARG A 240 9.27 11.45 4.49
C ARG A 240 10.55 11.58 5.30
N THR A 241 11.34 10.50 5.38
CA THR A 241 12.64 10.50 6.07
C THR A 241 13.66 11.40 5.38
N ILE A 242 13.67 11.43 4.05
CA ILE A 242 14.53 12.31 3.25
C ILE A 242 14.04 13.75 3.38
N LEU A 243 12.71 13.96 3.27
CA LEU A 243 12.10 15.27 3.43
C LEU A 243 12.39 15.87 4.81
N LEU A 244 12.28 15.09 5.89
CA LEU A 244 12.65 15.51 7.23
C LEU A 244 14.12 15.93 7.30
N GLY A 245 15.04 15.15 6.70
CA GLY A 245 16.46 15.48 6.65
C GLY A 245 16.73 16.80 5.92
N ILE A 246 16.05 17.02 4.78
CA ILE A 246 16.14 18.27 4.02
C ILE A 246 15.63 19.46 4.84
N LEU A 247 14.44 19.33 5.47
CA LEU A 247 13.86 20.37 6.30
C LEU A 247 14.77 20.73 7.48
N LEU A 248 15.33 19.73 8.18
CA LEU A 248 16.29 19.95 9.26
C LEU A 248 17.53 20.68 8.75
N LEU A 249 18.12 20.22 7.65
CA LEU A 249 19.33 20.83 7.07
C LEU A 249 19.08 22.31 6.76
N PHE A 250 18.02 22.62 6.03
CA PHE A 250 17.72 24.00 5.64
C PHE A 250 17.28 24.86 6.84
N SER A 251 16.60 24.29 7.83
CA SER A 251 16.26 25.00 9.07
C SER A 251 17.53 25.46 9.81
N PHE A 252 18.52 24.56 9.96
CA PHE A 252 19.77 24.93 10.61
C PHE A 252 20.62 25.88 9.77
N LEU A 253 20.72 25.66 8.46
CA LEU A 253 21.47 26.57 7.58
C LEU A 253 20.88 27.97 7.54
N SER A 254 19.54 28.09 7.61
CA SER A 254 18.85 29.39 7.55
C SER A 254 19.20 30.32 8.70
N VAL A 255 19.70 29.79 9.82
CA VAL A 255 20.16 30.61 10.96
C VAL A 255 21.32 31.54 10.59
N TYR A 256 22.13 31.14 9.60
CA TYR A 256 23.27 31.95 9.11
C TYR A 256 22.89 32.97 8.05
N PHE A 257 21.63 32.97 7.56
CA PHE A 257 21.14 33.91 6.56
C PHE A 257 20.29 35.01 7.18
N HIS A 258 19.10 35.24 6.68
CA HIS A 258 18.18 36.25 7.20
C HIS A 258 17.11 35.62 8.08
N TRP A 259 16.67 36.37 9.08
CA TRP A 259 15.60 35.95 10.00
C TRP A 259 14.31 35.51 9.31
N SER A 260 13.95 36.13 8.15
CA SER A 260 12.79 35.75 7.35
C SER A 260 12.93 34.34 6.73
N ALA A 261 14.14 33.97 6.32
CA ALA A 261 14.44 32.60 5.85
C ALA A 261 14.35 31.58 7.01
N CYS A 262 14.86 31.99 8.19
CA CYS A 262 14.76 31.19 9.40
C CYS A 262 13.29 30.89 9.75
N LEU A 263 12.43 31.89 9.83
CA LEU A 263 10.99 31.71 10.10
C LEU A 263 10.30 30.77 9.10
N LYS A 264 10.63 30.86 7.81
CA LYS A 264 10.04 30.00 6.77
C LYS A 264 10.44 28.53 6.98
N TRP A 265 11.72 28.24 7.12
CA TRP A 265 12.19 26.86 7.23
C TRP A 265 11.80 26.18 8.54
N TRP A 266 11.87 26.91 9.67
CA TRP A 266 11.41 26.41 10.97
C TRP A 266 9.88 26.27 11.00
N GLY A 267 9.14 27.18 10.37
CA GLY A 267 7.69 27.05 10.19
C GLY A 267 7.30 25.81 9.38
N LEU A 268 7.98 25.54 8.25
CA LEU A 268 7.76 24.34 7.45
C LEU A 268 8.10 23.07 8.22
N LEU A 269 9.21 23.05 8.97
CA LEU A 269 9.59 21.92 9.81
C LEU A 269 8.55 21.66 10.89
N LEU A 270 8.08 22.70 11.57
CA LEU A 270 7.05 22.59 12.61
C LEU A 270 5.74 22.05 12.01
N THR A 271 5.28 22.61 10.88
CA THR A 271 4.09 22.13 10.17
C THR A 271 4.22 20.67 9.79
N PHE A 272 5.38 20.27 9.25
CA PHE A 272 5.62 18.86 8.91
C PHE A 272 5.52 17.96 10.16
N LEU A 273 6.17 18.33 11.25
CA LEU A 273 6.13 17.53 12.49
C LEU A 273 4.72 17.44 13.09
N LEU A 274 3.97 18.55 13.09
CA LEU A 274 2.58 18.58 13.55
C LEU A 274 1.69 17.68 12.68
N THR A 275 1.84 17.76 11.35
CA THR A 275 1.09 16.90 10.43
C THR A 275 1.37 15.42 10.71
N MET A 276 2.63 15.04 10.91
CA MET A 276 2.99 13.64 11.25
C MET A 276 2.43 13.22 12.61
N ALA A 277 2.45 14.12 13.61
CA ALA A 277 1.91 13.84 14.93
C ALA A 277 0.37 13.64 14.91
N ILE A 278 -0.36 14.52 14.21
CA ILE A 278 -1.82 14.42 14.06
C ILE A 278 -2.22 13.15 13.26
N ALA A 279 -1.45 12.80 12.23
CA ALA A 279 -1.70 11.62 11.41
C ALA A 279 -1.36 10.29 12.10
N THR A 280 -0.69 10.33 13.26
CA THR A 280 -0.35 9.12 14.03
C THR A 280 -1.42 8.85 15.08
N PRO A 281 -2.14 7.72 15.02
CA PRO A 281 -3.20 7.43 15.97
C PRO A 281 -2.65 7.12 17.38
N ASN A 282 -3.43 7.47 18.40
CA ASN A 282 -3.03 7.38 19.82
C ASN A 282 -2.64 5.95 20.25
N TYR A 283 -3.26 4.91 19.68
CA TYR A 283 -2.98 3.52 20.05
C TYR A 283 -1.55 3.07 19.67
N LEU A 284 -0.86 3.80 18.78
CA LEU A 284 0.54 3.56 18.44
C LEU A 284 1.52 4.27 19.37
N VAL A 285 1.08 5.30 20.10
CA VAL A 285 1.93 6.15 20.95
C VAL A 285 2.12 5.49 22.32
N ASP A 286 2.99 4.48 22.36
CA ASP A 286 3.37 3.74 23.57
C ASP A 286 4.87 3.88 23.86
N SER A 287 5.35 3.23 24.93
CA SER A 287 6.79 3.21 25.26
C SER A 287 7.68 2.65 24.14
N LYS A 288 7.14 1.74 23.33
CA LYS A 288 7.83 1.14 22.18
C LYS A 288 7.95 2.15 21.04
N PHE A 289 6.94 3.03 20.86
CA PHE A 289 6.97 4.14 19.90
C PHE A 289 8.18 5.06 20.15
N ASN A 290 8.36 5.53 21.41
CA ASN A 290 9.48 6.40 21.75
C ASN A 290 10.84 5.76 21.46
N LYS A 291 10.96 4.45 21.69
CA LYS A 291 12.18 3.69 21.38
C LYS A 291 12.41 3.56 19.86
N ALA A 292 11.35 3.35 19.09
CA ALA A 292 11.42 3.27 17.63
C ALA A 292 11.76 4.63 17.00
N MET A 293 11.21 5.73 17.51
CA MET A 293 11.53 7.09 17.05
C MET A 293 13.02 7.43 17.21
N LYS A 294 13.64 7.06 18.33
CA LYS A 294 15.09 7.20 18.54
C LYS A 294 15.94 6.38 17.56
N ALA A 295 15.37 5.32 16.95
CA ALA A 295 16.09 4.50 15.97
C ALA A 295 16.02 5.07 14.54
N ILE A 296 15.15 6.05 14.25
CA ILE A 296 14.96 6.63 12.91
C ILE A 296 16.28 7.11 12.28
N PRO A 297 17.15 7.90 12.93
CA PRO A 297 18.37 8.39 12.31
C PRO A 297 19.27 7.24 11.83
N PHE A 298 19.41 6.19 12.64
CA PHE A 298 20.22 5.02 12.31
C PHE A 298 19.64 4.20 11.15
N LEU A 299 18.33 4.06 11.11
CA LEU A 299 17.63 3.34 10.03
C LEU A 299 17.66 4.15 8.73
N ALA A 300 17.52 5.47 8.80
CA ALA A 300 17.65 6.36 7.64
C ALA A 300 19.06 6.32 7.05
N ALA A 301 20.09 6.41 7.88
CA ALA A 301 21.48 6.25 7.45
C ALA A 301 21.73 4.89 6.81
N GLY A 302 21.21 3.81 7.40
CA GLY A 302 21.25 2.47 6.83
C GLY A 302 20.53 2.34 5.48
N MET A 303 19.40 3.04 5.26
CA MET A 303 18.72 3.08 3.98
C MET A 303 19.57 3.74 2.89
N ILE A 304 20.10 4.93 3.18
CA ILE A 304 20.96 5.67 2.25
C ILE A 304 22.18 4.82 1.86
N PHE A 305 22.84 4.23 2.85
CA PHE A 305 24.01 3.38 2.64
C PHE A 305 23.69 2.15 1.76
N ASN A 306 22.57 1.47 2.01
CA ASN A 306 22.14 0.34 1.19
C ASN A 306 21.74 0.75 -0.24
N MET A 307 21.18 1.93 -0.43
CA MET A 307 20.88 2.46 -1.78
C MET A 307 22.18 2.71 -2.57
N LEU A 308 23.21 3.26 -1.92
CA LEU A 308 24.51 3.53 -2.54
C LEU A 308 25.28 2.26 -2.89
N LEU A 309 25.28 1.25 -2.00
CA LEU A 309 25.98 -0.01 -2.23
C LEU A 309 25.34 -0.89 -3.31
N ARG A 310 24.01 -0.85 -3.47
CA ARG A 310 23.30 -1.61 -4.52
C ARG A 310 23.55 -1.11 -5.94
N LYS A 311 24.10 0.08 -6.13
CA LYS A 311 24.55 0.57 -7.45
C LYS A 311 25.78 -0.16 -7.99
N LYS A 312 26.42 -1.03 -7.19
CA LYS A 312 27.67 -1.74 -7.56
C LYS A 312 27.47 -3.24 -7.88
N LYS A 313 26.21 -3.70 -8.08
CA LYS A 313 25.96 -5.08 -8.52
C LYS A 313 24.99 -5.13 -9.69
#